data_7cb5a19e00e8f0d6b22d985f50c6896a
#
_entry.id   7cb5a19e00e8f0d6b22d985f50c6896a
#
_cell.length_a   1.000
_cell.length_b   1.000
_cell.length_c   1.000
_cell.angle_alpha   90.00
_cell.angle_beta   90.00
_cell.angle_gamma   90.00
#
_symmetry.space_group_name_H-M   'P 1'
#
loop_
_entity.id
_entity.type
_entity.pdbx_description
1 polymer ?
#
loop_
_entity_poly.entity_id
_entity_poly.type
_entity_poly.pdbx_seq_one_letter_code
_entity_poly.pdbx_strand_id
1 'polypeptide(L)'
;MQWPAVSRKNTMEMMDFGYVSMTYNEFHRVHETLSRRQFRGNWAGAGAMNIAILGTRGIPARYGGFETLADELSTRLAARGHQITVYCRRPFTRPDDRLPPGVKRVILPTISRKHFDTISNTFLSVAHVAFSGADVVLLCNVGNSPLAWIPRLFGTPTVLHVDGLDRKRKKWGWFARQFLLACEFLSTHTPTQLLTDAVAIREYYLRRYGRDSAMIAYGAEVPILPEAPWDEHDFGVRQREYILYVCRLEPENNPELVLRAYGKLKTKWPLVVVGDNKYTPGYVERLKALAGPNVRFLGFAYGPRYWQLQNNAGLFVSAFEVGGIHPSLVEAMAAGNTLLYLDTKENREAVGDCGLAFPSDVDKLASAMQQLLDSPQQRAELSRKASARAAELYSWEHIVGQYEELFRNLPQKPVHLPVSTDLREDQIDRIP
;
A
#
# COMPACT_ATOMS: atom_id res chain seq x y z
N MET A 1 -30.71 38.45 14.42
CA MET A 1 -31.21 37.10 14.13
C MET A 1 -30.27 36.13 14.80
N GLN A 2 -30.69 35.51 15.90
CA GLN A 2 -29.94 34.59 16.72
C GLN A 2 -30.11 33.16 16.13
N TRP A 3 -29.02 32.42 16.00
CA TRP A 3 -29.05 30.98 15.68
C TRP A 3 -29.19 30.20 16.99
N PRO A 4 -30.01 29.14 17.06
CA PRO A 4 -30.19 28.38 18.29
C PRO A 4 -29.01 27.41 18.51
N ALA A 5 -28.61 27.33 19.81
CA ALA A 5 -27.59 26.40 20.29
C ALA A 5 -28.11 24.96 20.22
N VAL A 6 -27.33 24.08 19.56
CA VAL A 6 -27.55 22.63 19.57
C VAL A 6 -26.98 22.05 20.86
N SER A 7 -27.88 21.52 21.67
CA SER A 7 -27.64 20.84 22.95
C SER A 7 -26.74 19.61 22.76
N ARG A 8 -25.59 19.60 23.46
CA ARG A 8 -24.81 18.39 23.77
C ARG A 8 -25.55 17.59 24.85
N LYS A 9 -26.22 16.53 24.45
CA LYS A 9 -26.58 15.41 25.37
C LYS A 9 -26.91 14.19 24.50
N ASN A 10 -25.94 13.38 24.22
CA ASN A 10 -26.08 11.93 24.05
C ASN A 10 -24.89 11.28 24.72
N THR A 11 -25.03 11.07 26.00
CA THR A 11 -24.26 10.13 26.80
C THR A 11 -24.62 8.74 26.30
N MET A 12 -23.72 8.14 25.55
CA MET A 12 -23.75 6.72 25.19
C MET A 12 -23.33 5.94 26.44
N GLU A 13 -24.21 5.10 26.94
CA GLU A 13 -23.94 4.21 28.07
C GLU A 13 -22.71 3.33 27.71
N MET A 14 -21.69 3.42 28.57
CA MET A 14 -20.50 2.57 28.52
C MET A 14 -20.90 1.15 28.91
N MET A 15 -20.91 0.23 28.00
CA MET A 15 -20.85 -1.19 28.31
C MET A 15 -19.39 -1.56 28.61
N ASP A 16 -19.18 -2.08 29.80
CA ASP A 16 -17.93 -2.60 30.31
C ASP A 16 -17.51 -3.85 29.49
N PHE A 17 -16.57 -3.67 28.57
CA PHE A 17 -15.93 -4.79 27.85
C PHE A 17 -14.53 -5.00 28.41
N GLY A 18 -14.38 -6.13 29.12
CA GLY A 18 -13.10 -6.59 29.63
C GLY A 18 -12.02 -6.69 28.53
N TYR A 19 -10.77 -6.48 28.92
CA TYR A 19 -9.58 -6.56 28.09
C TYR A 19 -9.53 -7.86 27.28
N VAL A 20 -9.79 -7.75 25.98
CA VAL A 20 -9.55 -8.83 25.01
C VAL A 20 -8.48 -8.34 24.05
N SER A 21 -7.33 -8.97 24.05
CA SER A 21 -6.29 -8.71 23.04
C SER A 21 -6.85 -9.14 21.68
N MET A 22 -7.33 -8.17 20.90
CA MET A 22 -7.80 -8.42 19.55
C MET A 22 -6.66 -8.86 18.66
N THR A 23 -6.77 -10.05 18.09
CA THR A 23 -5.86 -10.52 17.05
C THR A 23 -6.08 -9.73 15.76
N TYR A 24 -5.09 -9.71 14.86
CA TYR A 24 -5.20 -9.13 13.51
C TYR A 24 -6.50 -9.57 12.79
N ASN A 25 -6.92 -10.80 12.99
CA ASN A 25 -8.14 -11.38 12.39
C ASN A 25 -9.45 -10.83 12.99
N GLU A 26 -9.44 -10.46 14.26
CA GLU A 26 -10.60 -9.82 14.92
C GLU A 26 -10.74 -8.37 14.48
N PHE A 27 -9.61 -7.67 14.31
CA PHE A 27 -9.56 -6.34 13.74
C PHE A 27 -10.20 -6.29 12.33
N HIS A 28 -9.84 -7.21 11.43
CA HIS A 28 -10.45 -7.31 10.11
C HIS A 28 -11.96 -7.59 10.17
N ARG A 29 -12.42 -8.38 11.13
CA ARG A 29 -13.85 -8.68 11.30
C ARG A 29 -14.67 -7.46 11.73
N VAL A 30 -14.16 -6.66 12.65
CA VAL A 30 -14.81 -5.41 13.10
C VAL A 30 -14.82 -4.39 11.96
N HIS A 31 -13.70 -4.22 11.26
CA HIS A 31 -13.61 -3.36 10.07
C HIS A 31 -14.59 -3.79 8.98
N GLU A 32 -14.72 -5.08 8.72
CA GLU A 32 -15.65 -5.65 7.75
C GLU A 32 -17.12 -5.37 8.11
N THR A 33 -17.48 -5.50 9.39
CA THR A 33 -18.85 -5.27 9.87
C THR A 33 -19.24 -3.79 9.76
N LEU A 34 -18.31 -2.88 10.03
CA LEU A 34 -18.53 -1.44 9.94
C LEU A 34 -18.53 -0.96 8.48
N SER A 35 -17.64 -1.47 7.65
CA SER A 35 -17.63 -1.21 6.19
C SER A 35 -18.96 -1.61 5.54
N ARG A 36 -19.52 -2.78 5.86
CA ARG A 36 -20.81 -3.23 5.31
C ARG A 36 -21.99 -2.32 5.67
N ARG A 37 -21.96 -1.60 6.79
CA ARG A 37 -23.00 -0.63 7.15
C ARG A 37 -22.86 0.69 6.41
N GLN A 38 -21.66 1.13 6.12
CA GLN A 38 -21.38 2.41 5.45
C GLN A 38 -21.48 2.34 3.91
N PHE A 39 -21.25 1.15 3.31
CA PHE A 39 -21.09 0.93 1.87
C PHE A 39 -22.31 0.36 1.13
N ARG A 40 -23.52 0.50 1.66
CA ARG A 40 -24.75 0.29 0.86
C ARG A 40 -25.06 1.51 -0.04
N GLY A 41 -24.05 1.99 -0.75
CA GLY A 41 -24.22 2.90 -1.87
C GLY A 41 -24.61 2.13 -3.16
N ASN A 42 -25.40 2.73 -4.03
CA ASN A 42 -26.05 2.24 -5.25
C ASN A 42 -25.13 1.60 -6.32
N TRP A 43 -24.44 0.49 -6.03
CA TRP A 43 -23.58 -0.23 -6.99
C TRP A 43 -24.27 -1.45 -7.64
N ALA A 44 -25.58 -1.60 -7.46
CA ALA A 44 -26.38 -2.74 -7.89
C ALA A 44 -26.70 -2.77 -9.41
N GLY A 45 -25.72 -2.48 -10.29
CA GLY A 45 -25.97 -2.46 -11.73
C GLY A 45 -24.85 -2.97 -12.65
N ALA A 46 -23.61 -3.04 -12.17
CA ALA A 46 -22.48 -3.50 -12.97
C ALA A 46 -22.05 -4.89 -12.52
N GLY A 47 -21.96 -5.88 -13.44
CA GLY A 47 -21.69 -7.29 -13.14
C GLY A 47 -20.44 -7.50 -12.26
N ALA A 48 -20.48 -8.51 -11.38
CA ALA A 48 -19.35 -8.96 -10.59
C ALA A 48 -18.21 -9.44 -11.50
N MET A 49 -16.96 -9.18 -11.13
CA MET A 49 -15.77 -9.62 -11.86
C MET A 49 -14.97 -10.62 -11.01
N ASN A 50 -14.25 -11.52 -11.69
CA ASN A 50 -13.23 -12.40 -11.11
C ASN A 50 -11.87 -11.73 -11.29
N ILE A 51 -11.30 -11.18 -10.23
CA ILE A 51 -10.06 -10.39 -10.27
C ILE A 51 -8.92 -11.20 -9.66
N ALA A 52 -7.81 -11.32 -10.38
CA ALA A 52 -6.61 -12.01 -9.90
C ALA A 52 -5.50 -11.01 -9.59
N ILE A 53 -4.92 -11.06 -8.39
CA ILE A 53 -3.80 -10.21 -7.95
C ILE A 53 -2.56 -11.07 -7.78
N LEU A 54 -1.50 -10.74 -8.54
CA LEU A 54 -0.25 -11.49 -8.64
C LEU A 54 0.97 -10.60 -8.39
N GLY A 55 2.12 -11.22 -8.12
CA GLY A 55 3.42 -10.53 -8.06
C GLY A 55 3.77 -9.98 -6.68
N THR A 56 2.89 -10.11 -5.68
CA THR A 56 3.16 -9.79 -4.28
C THR A 56 3.69 -10.99 -3.50
N ARG A 57 4.01 -10.82 -2.23
CA ARG A 57 4.31 -11.97 -1.33
C ARG A 57 3.04 -12.64 -0.81
N GLY A 58 1.91 -11.94 -0.83
CA GLY A 58 0.60 -12.43 -0.43
C GLY A 58 -0.04 -11.62 0.67
N ILE A 59 -1.21 -12.08 1.08
CA ILE A 59 -2.04 -11.50 2.13
C ILE A 59 -2.20 -12.49 3.31
N PRO A 60 -2.41 -11.99 4.56
CA PRO A 60 -2.42 -10.59 4.99
C PRO A 60 -1.09 -9.87 4.82
N ALA A 61 -1.13 -8.53 4.73
CA ALA A 61 0.05 -7.69 4.52
C ALA A 61 1.06 -7.81 5.69
N ARG A 62 2.31 -8.23 5.38
CA ARG A 62 3.37 -8.44 6.38
C ARG A 62 4.75 -7.97 5.92
N TYR A 63 4.83 -7.17 4.83
CA TYR A 63 6.15 -6.84 4.30
C TYR A 63 6.27 -5.44 3.68
N GLY A 64 5.41 -5.04 2.76
CA GLY A 64 5.59 -3.77 2.02
C GLY A 64 4.35 -3.28 1.31
N GLY A 65 4.50 -2.20 0.53
CA GLY A 65 3.40 -1.48 -0.09
C GLY A 65 2.50 -2.33 -0.99
N PHE A 66 3.06 -3.20 -1.82
CA PHE A 66 2.26 -4.09 -2.67
C PHE A 66 1.44 -5.11 -1.90
N GLU A 67 1.93 -5.57 -0.75
CA GLU A 67 1.17 -6.46 0.14
C GLU A 67 0.01 -5.70 0.78
N THR A 68 0.23 -4.46 1.25
CA THR A 68 -0.83 -3.58 1.77
C THR A 68 -1.86 -3.28 0.69
N LEU A 69 -1.42 -2.94 -0.53
CA LEU A 69 -2.33 -2.73 -1.66
C LEU A 69 -3.18 -3.98 -1.94
N ALA A 70 -2.57 -5.16 -2.01
CA ALA A 70 -3.28 -6.40 -2.31
C ALA A 70 -4.29 -6.76 -1.23
N ASP A 71 -3.96 -6.54 0.04
CA ASP A 71 -4.82 -6.82 1.19
C ASP A 71 -6.05 -5.89 1.22
N GLU A 72 -5.81 -4.59 1.18
CA GLU A 72 -6.86 -3.57 1.19
C GLU A 72 -7.74 -3.63 -0.06
N LEU A 73 -7.12 -3.73 -1.24
CA LEU A 73 -7.85 -3.78 -2.51
C LEU A 73 -8.71 -5.06 -2.60
N SER A 74 -8.17 -6.23 -2.23
CA SER A 74 -8.90 -7.49 -2.27
C SER A 74 -10.10 -7.47 -1.32
N THR A 75 -9.92 -6.98 -0.10
CA THR A 75 -10.97 -6.89 0.92
C THR A 75 -12.10 -5.96 0.46
N ARG A 76 -11.76 -4.79 -0.07
CA ARG A 76 -12.75 -3.77 -0.44
C ARG A 76 -13.48 -4.09 -1.75
N LEU A 77 -12.79 -4.63 -2.75
CA LEU A 77 -13.43 -5.11 -3.98
C LEU A 77 -14.34 -6.31 -3.71
N ALA A 78 -13.95 -7.23 -2.82
CA ALA A 78 -14.82 -8.32 -2.40
C ALA A 78 -16.08 -7.83 -1.69
N ALA A 79 -15.97 -6.80 -0.84
CA ALA A 79 -17.11 -6.15 -0.19
C ALA A 79 -18.07 -5.49 -1.20
N ARG A 80 -17.57 -5.10 -2.40
CA ARG A 80 -18.36 -4.59 -3.52
C ARG A 80 -18.95 -5.70 -4.41
N GLY A 81 -18.74 -6.97 -4.06
CA GLY A 81 -19.34 -8.15 -4.72
C GLY A 81 -18.46 -8.83 -5.76
N HIS A 82 -17.22 -8.40 -5.96
CA HIS A 82 -16.25 -9.07 -6.83
C HIS A 82 -15.70 -10.34 -6.18
N GLN A 83 -15.24 -11.30 -7.00
CA GLN A 83 -14.50 -12.48 -6.55
C GLN A 83 -13.01 -12.24 -6.73
N ILE A 84 -12.27 -12.24 -5.64
CA ILE A 84 -10.85 -11.89 -5.68
C ILE A 84 -9.99 -13.13 -5.40
N THR A 85 -9.00 -13.37 -6.25
CA THR A 85 -7.98 -14.40 -6.04
C THR A 85 -6.61 -13.77 -5.90
N VAL A 86 -5.99 -13.89 -4.71
CA VAL A 86 -4.64 -13.38 -4.46
C VAL A 86 -3.64 -14.53 -4.49
N TYR A 87 -2.62 -14.40 -5.34
CA TYR A 87 -1.54 -15.38 -5.45
C TYR A 87 -0.45 -15.08 -4.42
N CYS A 88 -0.19 -16.04 -3.55
CA CYS A 88 0.67 -15.90 -2.39
C CYS A 88 1.87 -16.83 -2.47
N ARG A 89 3.00 -16.42 -1.89
CA ARG A 89 4.23 -17.24 -1.80
C ARG A 89 4.23 -18.03 -0.50
N ARG A 90 4.44 -19.34 -0.59
CA ARG A 90 4.42 -20.26 0.55
C ARG A 90 5.25 -19.78 1.77
N PRO A 91 6.49 -19.27 1.65
CA PRO A 91 7.30 -18.87 2.82
C PRO A 91 6.73 -17.66 3.59
N PHE A 92 5.82 -16.87 2.98
CA PHE A 92 5.33 -15.61 3.56
C PHE A 92 3.87 -15.68 3.98
N THR A 93 3.19 -16.82 3.73
CA THR A 93 1.75 -16.96 3.96
C THR A 93 1.49 -18.15 4.86
N ARG A 94 0.69 -17.97 5.90
CA ARG A 94 0.22 -19.04 6.78
C ARG A 94 -1.12 -19.57 6.27
N PRO A 95 -1.29 -20.89 6.14
CA PRO A 95 -2.57 -21.47 5.68
C PRO A 95 -3.77 -21.06 6.53
N ASP A 96 -3.55 -20.88 7.84
CA ASP A 96 -4.60 -20.66 8.85
C ASP A 96 -5.05 -19.19 8.93
N ASP A 97 -4.40 -18.26 8.22
CA ASP A 97 -4.83 -16.86 8.18
C ASP A 97 -6.26 -16.79 7.60
N ARG A 98 -7.19 -16.18 8.33
CA ARG A 98 -8.55 -15.96 7.88
C ARG A 98 -8.60 -14.91 6.79
N LEU A 99 -9.49 -15.12 5.82
CA LEU A 99 -9.71 -14.20 4.72
C LEU A 99 -11.12 -13.62 4.79
N PRO A 100 -11.32 -12.40 4.27
CA PRO A 100 -12.65 -11.85 4.08
C PRO A 100 -13.47 -12.71 3.12
N PRO A 101 -14.82 -12.73 3.24
CA PRO A 101 -15.70 -13.35 2.26
C PRO A 101 -15.47 -12.78 0.86
N GLY A 102 -15.47 -13.63 -0.17
CA GLY A 102 -15.20 -13.23 -1.55
C GLY A 102 -13.70 -13.16 -1.91
N VAL A 103 -12.80 -13.34 -0.94
CA VAL A 103 -11.35 -13.39 -1.18
C VAL A 103 -10.84 -14.82 -1.07
N LYS A 104 -10.10 -15.29 -2.09
CA LYS A 104 -9.43 -16.59 -2.12
C LYS A 104 -7.93 -16.42 -2.21
N ARG A 105 -7.17 -17.37 -1.67
CA ARG A 105 -5.70 -17.43 -1.82
C ARG A 105 -5.31 -18.67 -2.62
N VAL A 106 -4.36 -18.46 -3.54
CA VAL A 106 -3.63 -19.54 -4.19
C VAL A 106 -2.19 -19.49 -3.72
N ILE A 107 -1.78 -20.43 -2.86
CA ILE A 107 -0.44 -20.47 -2.27
C ILE A 107 0.45 -21.35 -3.15
N LEU A 108 1.42 -20.72 -3.83
CA LEU A 108 2.32 -21.40 -4.74
C LEU A 108 3.76 -21.46 -4.18
N PRO A 109 4.53 -22.50 -4.56
CA PRO A 109 5.94 -22.57 -4.20
C PRO A 109 6.73 -21.45 -4.86
N THR A 110 7.90 -21.15 -4.28
CA THR A 110 8.87 -20.21 -4.84
C THR A 110 10.30 -20.73 -4.61
N ILE A 111 11.21 -20.34 -5.48
CA ILE A 111 12.64 -20.60 -5.29
C ILE A 111 13.16 -19.52 -4.33
N SER A 112 13.36 -19.85 -3.05
CA SER A 112 13.74 -18.93 -1.97
C SER A 112 15.19 -18.43 -2.11
N ARG A 113 15.54 -17.85 -3.27
CA ARG A 113 16.80 -17.17 -3.54
C ARG A 113 16.53 -15.72 -3.93
N LYS A 114 17.37 -14.80 -3.44
CA LYS A 114 17.23 -13.33 -3.54
C LYS A 114 16.74 -12.79 -4.92
N HIS A 115 17.15 -13.42 -6.03
CA HIS A 115 16.84 -12.96 -7.39
C HIS A 115 15.76 -13.79 -8.09
N PHE A 116 15.46 -15.00 -7.63
CA PHE A 116 14.54 -15.93 -8.29
C PHE A 116 13.20 -16.04 -7.59
N ASP A 117 13.10 -15.55 -6.36
CA ASP A 117 11.88 -15.63 -5.54
C ASP A 117 10.66 -15.05 -6.26
N THR A 118 10.78 -13.81 -6.74
CA THR A 118 9.66 -13.13 -7.40
C THR A 118 9.30 -13.80 -8.74
N ILE A 119 10.27 -14.00 -9.62
CA ILE A 119 9.97 -14.44 -10.98
C ILE A 119 9.47 -15.89 -11.04
N SER A 120 9.99 -16.78 -10.19
CA SER A 120 9.55 -18.19 -10.15
C SER A 120 8.12 -18.33 -9.66
N ASN A 121 7.74 -17.60 -8.61
CA ASN A 121 6.36 -17.59 -8.13
C ASN A 121 5.41 -16.95 -9.15
N THR A 122 5.82 -15.82 -9.76
CA THR A 122 4.98 -15.16 -10.76
C THR A 122 4.79 -16.01 -11.98
N PHE A 123 5.81 -16.76 -12.44
CA PHE A 123 5.66 -17.71 -13.55
C PHE A 123 4.59 -18.77 -13.27
N LEU A 124 4.64 -19.40 -12.09
CA LEU A 124 3.61 -20.36 -11.68
C LEU A 124 2.23 -19.70 -11.55
N SER A 125 2.19 -18.47 -11.05
CA SER A 125 0.95 -17.73 -10.89
C SER A 125 0.29 -17.38 -12.22
N VAL A 126 1.05 -16.89 -13.21
CA VAL A 126 0.50 -16.58 -14.53
C VAL A 126 0.10 -17.83 -15.30
N ALA A 127 0.81 -18.96 -15.13
CA ALA A 127 0.41 -20.24 -15.70
C ALA A 127 -0.93 -20.75 -15.11
N HIS A 128 -1.10 -20.64 -13.78
CA HIS A 128 -2.33 -21.06 -13.13
C HIS A 128 -3.50 -20.11 -13.47
N VAL A 129 -3.28 -18.79 -13.48
CA VAL A 129 -4.34 -17.81 -13.74
C VAL A 129 -4.89 -17.91 -15.17
N ALA A 130 -4.09 -18.33 -16.13
CA ALA A 130 -4.50 -18.53 -17.51
C ALA A 130 -5.70 -19.48 -17.65
N PHE A 131 -5.89 -20.41 -16.69
CA PHE A 131 -6.98 -21.39 -16.66
C PHE A 131 -7.98 -21.13 -15.51
N SER A 132 -7.87 -20.04 -14.78
CA SER A 132 -8.69 -19.79 -13.58
C SER A 132 -10.05 -19.13 -13.87
N GLY A 133 -10.29 -18.69 -15.11
CA GLY A 133 -11.49 -17.92 -15.46
C GLY A 133 -11.46 -16.46 -14.95
N ALA A 134 -10.30 -15.91 -14.62
CA ALA A 134 -10.19 -14.51 -14.23
C ALA A 134 -10.57 -13.57 -15.40
N ASP A 135 -11.32 -12.51 -15.08
CA ASP A 135 -11.71 -11.47 -16.02
C ASP A 135 -10.60 -10.42 -16.21
N VAL A 136 -9.78 -10.22 -15.18
CA VAL A 136 -8.64 -9.31 -15.20
C VAL A 136 -7.53 -9.79 -14.25
N VAL A 137 -6.28 -9.51 -14.64
CA VAL A 137 -5.09 -9.74 -13.83
C VAL A 137 -4.48 -8.40 -13.44
N LEU A 138 -4.32 -8.16 -12.15
CA LEU A 138 -3.44 -7.11 -11.60
C LEU A 138 -2.10 -7.76 -11.26
N LEU A 139 -1.06 -7.44 -12.04
CA LEU A 139 0.29 -7.93 -11.84
C LEU A 139 1.15 -6.83 -11.22
N CYS A 140 1.66 -7.06 -10.02
CA CYS A 140 2.47 -6.09 -9.28
C CYS A 140 3.96 -6.28 -9.55
N ASN A 141 4.70 -5.16 -9.53
CA ASN A 141 6.16 -5.04 -9.68
C ASN A 141 6.68 -5.15 -11.13
N VAL A 142 7.48 -4.15 -11.52
CA VAL A 142 8.08 -4.03 -12.85
C VAL A 142 8.94 -5.25 -13.24
N GLY A 143 9.59 -5.90 -12.27
CA GLY A 143 10.38 -7.12 -12.48
C GLY A 143 9.59 -8.29 -13.05
N ASN A 144 8.27 -8.25 -13.00
CA ASN A 144 7.37 -9.26 -13.56
C ASN A 144 6.90 -8.95 -14.99
N SER A 145 7.30 -7.81 -15.57
CA SER A 145 6.91 -7.42 -16.93
C SER A 145 7.21 -8.47 -18.01
N PRO A 146 8.31 -9.28 -17.93
CA PRO A 146 8.54 -10.35 -18.91
C PRO A 146 7.43 -11.40 -18.96
N LEU A 147 6.58 -11.50 -17.94
CA LEU A 147 5.50 -12.49 -17.83
C LEU A 147 4.11 -11.88 -18.06
N ALA A 148 3.99 -10.57 -18.18
CA ALA A 148 2.70 -9.87 -18.24
C ALA A 148 1.88 -10.16 -19.52
N TRP A 149 2.49 -10.66 -20.59
CA TRP A 149 1.82 -11.02 -21.83
C TRP A 149 1.14 -12.40 -21.77
N ILE A 150 1.54 -13.29 -20.84
CA ILE A 150 1.05 -14.67 -20.78
C ILE A 150 -0.46 -14.74 -20.58
N PRO A 151 -1.09 -14.09 -19.58
CA PRO A 151 -2.54 -14.14 -19.43
C PRO A 151 -3.30 -13.61 -20.66
N ARG A 152 -2.70 -12.65 -21.37
CA ARG A 152 -3.29 -12.07 -22.60
C ARG A 152 -3.43 -13.09 -23.73
N LEU A 153 -2.52 -14.05 -23.86
CA LEU A 153 -2.65 -15.14 -24.83
C LEU A 153 -3.92 -15.99 -24.61
N PHE A 154 -4.37 -16.04 -23.38
CA PHE A 154 -5.61 -16.75 -22.98
C PHE A 154 -6.81 -15.80 -22.90
N GLY A 155 -6.68 -14.59 -23.46
CA GLY A 155 -7.74 -13.59 -23.52
C GLY A 155 -8.01 -12.86 -22.20
N THR A 156 -7.15 -12.97 -21.18
CA THR A 156 -7.31 -12.25 -19.92
C THR A 156 -6.47 -10.98 -19.92
N PRO A 157 -7.09 -9.77 -19.88
CA PRO A 157 -6.35 -8.51 -19.85
C PRO A 157 -5.50 -8.42 -18.57
N THR A 158 -4.30 -7.85 -18.73
CA THR A 158 -3.33 -7.70 -17.63
C THR A 158 -3.02 -6.23 -17.41
N VAL A 159 -3.24 -5.76 -16.20
CA VAL A 159 -2.77 -4.48 -15.69
C VAL A 159 -1.44 -4.72 -14.98
N LEU A 160 -0.36 -4.09 -15.43
CA LEU A 160 0.92 -4.15 -14.74
C LEU A 160 1.11 -2.90 -13.91
N HIS A 161 1.10 -3.05 -12.59
CA HIS A 161 1.40 -1.98 -11.64
C HIS A 161 2.90 -1.90 -11.42
N VAL A 162 3.52 -0.87 -11.97
CA VAL A 162 4.90 -0.52 -11.68
C VAL A 162 4.94 0.48 -10.53
N ASP A 163 5.71 0.17 -9.50
CA ASP A 163 6.14 1.10 -8.45
C ASP A 163 7.14 2.09 -9.06
N GLY A 164 7.81 2.90 -8.29
CA GLY A 164 8.83 3.80 -8.79
C GLY A 164 9.94 3.13 -9.61
N LEU A 165 10.98 3.87 -9.94
CA LEU A 165 12.08 3.40 -10.80
C LEU A 165 13.03 2.45 -10.03
N ASP A 166 12.62 1.20 -9.87
CA ASP A 166 13.33 0.18 -9.07
C ASP A 166 14.82 0.05 -9.39
N ARG A 167 15.20 0.23 -10.67
CA ARG A 167 16.61 0.19 -11.10
C ARG A 167 17.49 1.26 -10.44
N LYS A 168 16.90 2.37 -9.93
CA LYS A 168 17.60 3.44 -9.23
C LYS A 168 17.95 3.09 -7.78
N ARG A 169 17.37 2.02 -7.22
CA ARG A 169 17.64 1.62 -5.84
C ARG A 169 19.11 1.24 -5.65
N LYS A 170 19.71 1.76 -4.58
CA LYS A 170 21.15 1.61 -4.26
C LYS A 170 21.57 0.16 -4.02
N LYS A 171 20.65 -0.69 -3.60
CA LYS A 171 20.86 -2.13 -3.33
C LYS A 171 21.17 -2.99 -4.58
N TRP A 172 20.92 -2.48 -5.79
CA TRP A 172 21.10 -3.25 -7.01
C TRP A 172 22.49 -3.08 -7.61
N GLY A 173 23.18 -4.20 -7.83
CA GLY A 173 24.41 -4.24 -8.65
C GLY A 173 24.12 -4.02 -10.13
N TRP A 174 25.18 -3.90 -10.93
CA TRP A 174 25.08 -3.56 -12.36
C TRP A 174 24.16 -4.52 -13.15
N PHE A 175 24.32 -5.83 -13.02
CA PHE A 175 23.50 -6.82 -13.72
C PHE A 175 22.01 -6.71 -13.38
N ALA A 176 21.68 -6.54 -12.09
CA ALA A 176 20.29 -6.37 -11.66
C ALA A 176 19.68 -5.07 -12.21
N ARG A 177 20.48 -4.00 -12.30
CA ARG A 177 20.03 -2.73 -12.91
C ARG A 177 19.74 -2.88 -14.40
N GLN A 178 20.59 -3.63 -15.17
CA GLN A 178 20.33 -3.90 -16.58
C GLN A 178 19.09 -4.78 -16.77
N PHE A 179 18.92 -5.80 -15.96
CA PHE A 179 17.70 -6.61 -15.96
C PHE A 179 16.45 -5.75 -15.68
N LEU A 180 16.49 -4.90 -14.66
CA LEU A 180 15.37 -4.01 -14.33
C LEU A 180 15.13 -2.96 -15.44
N LEU A 181 16.15 -2.49 -16.11
CA LEU A 181 15.99 -1.61 -17.27
C LEU A 181 15.30 -2.32 -18.43
N ALA A 182 15.64 -3.58 -18.71
CA ALA A 182 14.94 -4.40 -19.68
C ALA A 182 13.47 -4.65 -19.27
N CYS A 183 13.23 -4.93 -17.99
CA CYS A 183 11.87 -5.06 -17.46
C CYS A 183 11.06 -3.75 -17.58
N GLU A 184 11.69 -2.60 -17.34
CA GLU A 184 11.08 -1.28 -17.52
C GLU A 184 10.67 -1.05 -18.99
N PHE A 185 11.53 -1.42 -19.96
CA PHE A 185 11.16 -1.39 -21.38
C PHE A 185 10.02 -2.38 -21.70
N LEU A 186 10.13 -3.63 -21.25
CA LEU A 186 9.09 -4.64 -21.49
C LEU A 186 7.75 -4.25 -20.87
N SER A 187 7.74 -3.55 -19.74
CA SER A 187 6.50 -3.10 -19.09
C SER A 187 5.65 -2.18 -19.96
N THR A 188 6.24 -1.56 -20.98
CA THR A 188 5.53 -0.69 -21.92
C THR A 188 4.87 -1.45 -23.08
N HIS A 189 5.18 -2.75 -23.28
CA HIS A 189 4.71 -3.55 -24.41
C HIS A 189 3.93 -4.80 -24.00
N THR A 190 4.27 -5.40 -22.86
CA THR A 190 3.74 -6.72 -22.47
C THR A 190 2.35 -6.69 -21.81
N PRO A 191 1.97 -5.71 -20.96
CA PRO A 191 0.63 -5.68 -20.37
C PRO A 191 -0.41 -5.10 -21.35
N THR A 192 -1.69 -5.32 -21.03
CA THR A 192 -2.79 -4.60 -21.68
C THR A 192 -2.76 -3.14 -21.28
N GLN A 193 -2.58 -2.89 -19.99
CA GLN A 193 -2.52 -1.53 -19.41
C GLN A 193 -1.35 -1.41 -18.44
N LEU A 194 -0.56 -0.34 -18.62
CA LEU A 194 0.46 0.07 -17.65
C LEU A 194 -0.20 0.93 -16.58
N LEU A 195 0.13 0.68 -15.33
CA LEU A 195 -0.36 1.42 -14.16
C LEU A 195 0.83 1.93 -13.35
N THR A 196 0.80 3.21 -13.00
CA THR A 196 1.76 3.90 -12.14
C THR A 196 1.04 4.48 -10.92
N ASP A 197 1.76 4.75 -9.85
CA ASP A 197 1.22 5.27 -8.58
C ASP A 197 1.52 6.75 -8.35
N ALA A 198 2.28 7.39 -9.27
CA ALA A 198 2.62 8.81 -9.20
C ALA A 198 2.64 9.44 -10.59
N VAL A 199 2.23 10.71 -10.70
CA VAL A 199 2.29 11.49 -11.94
C VAL A 199 3.73 11.60 -12.43
N ALA A 200 4.69 11.80 -11.53
CA ALA A 200 6.12 11.88 -11.86
C ALA A 200 6.62 10.61 -12.57
N ILE A 201 6.13 9.43 -12.16
CA ILE A 201 6.47 8.15 -12.80
C ILE A 201 5.77 7.99 -14.15
N ARG A 202 4.46 8.35 -14.23
CA ARG A 202 3.72 8.39 -15.51
C ARG A 202 4.44 9.26 -16.54
N GLU A 203 4.82 10.50 -16.17
CA GLU A 203 5.55 11.40 -17.05
C GLU A 203 6.91 10.85 -17.47
N TYR A 204 7.60 10.13 -16.59
CA TYR A 204 8.85 9.47 -16.94
C TYR A 204 8.64 8.42 -18.06
N TYR A 205 7.64 7.55 -17.92
CA TYR A 205 7.32 6.54 -18.94
C TYR A 205 6.88 7.17 -20.27
N LEU A 206 6.06 8.22 -20.20
CA LEU A 206 5.62 8.95 -21.39
C LEU A 206 6.81 9.60 -22.12
N ARG A 207 7.68 10.33 -21.39
CA ARG A 207 8.84 11.01 -22.00
C ARG A 207 9.90 10.05 -22.54
N ARG A 208 10.16 8.95 -21.81
CA ARG A 208 11.26 8.05 -22.18
C ARG A 208 10.87 7.01 -23.21
N TYR A 209 9.65 6.52 -23.17
CA TYR A 209 9.18 5.39 -23.96
C TYR A 209 7.98 5.71 -24.85
N GLY A 210 7.44 6.92 -24.81
CA GLY A 210 6.22 7.29 -25.53
C GLY A 210 4.97 6.52 -25.03
N ARG A 211 5.04 5.88 -23.86
CA ARG A 211 3.96 5.06 -23.31
C ARG A 211 3.26 5.77 -22.16
N ASP A 212 2.01 6.10 -22.36
CA ASP A 212 1.14 6.60 -21.28
C ASP A 212 0.67 5.44 -20.37
N SER A 213 0.34 5.75 -19.14
CA SER A 213 -0.16 4.82 -18.14
C SER A 213 -1.40 5.36 -17.45
N ALA A 214 -2.27 4.48 -16.96
CA ALA A 214 -3.17 4.86 -15.89
C ALA A 214 -2.35 5.28 -14.67
N MET A 215 -2.88 6.19 -13.86
CA MET A 215 -2.24 6.60 -12.61
C MET A 215 -3.24 6.45 -11.47
N ILE A 216 -2.91 5.58 -10.49
CA ILE A 216 -3.70 5.34 -9.29
C ILE A 216 -2.73 5.26 -8.11
N ALA A 217 -2.85 6.20 -7.18
CA ALA A 217 -2.01 6.26 -5.99
C ALA A 217 -2.33 5.13 -4.99
N TYR A 218 -1.52 5.02 -3.93
CA TYR A 218 -1.88 4.20 -2.78
C TYR A 218 -2.98 4.85 -1.95
N GLY A 219 -3.88 4.03 -1.40
CA GLY A 219 -4.87 4.48 -0.44
C GLY A 219 -4.33 4.53 0.99
N ALA A 220 -4.97 5.36 1.80
CA ALA A 220 -4.74 5.40 3.24
C ALA A 220 -6.04 5.70 3.98
N GLU A 221 -6.26 5.00 5.06
CA GLU A 221 -7.38 5.22 5.97
C GLU A 221 -6.95 4.79 7.36
N VAL A 222 -7.22 5.64 8.35
CA VAL A 222 -6.98 5.27 9.75
C VAL A 222 -8.05 4.26 10.16
N PRO A 223 -7.66 3.02 10.48
CA PRO A 223 -8.63 2.04 10.91
C PRO A 223 -9.20 2.43 12.29
N ILE A 224 -10.43 2.03 12.53
CA ILE A 224 -11.00 2.10 13.87
C ILE A 224 -10.23 1.13 14.75
N LEU A 225 -9.37 1.69 15.59
CA LEU A 225 -8.62 0.87 16.56
C LEU A 225 -9.53 0.51 17.73
N PRO A 226 -9.40 -0.71 18.27
CA PRO A 226 -9.98 -0.99 19.57
C PRO A 226 -9.44 0.04 20.58
N GLU A 227 -10.24 0.40 21.59
CA GLU A 227 -9.84 1.29 22.68
C GLU A 227 -8.76 0.64 23.57
N ALA A 228 -7.61 0.32 22.97
CA ALA A 228 -6.45 -0.06 23.74
C ALA A 228 -5.76 1.24 24.19
N PRO A 229 -5.59 1.44 25.49
CA PRO A 229 -4.89 2.61 25.99
C PRO A 229 -3.48 2.65 25.39
N TRP A 230 -2.97 3.85 25.16
CA TRP A 230 -1.58 4.04 24.78
C TRP A 230 -0.67 3.46 25.89
N ASP A 231 0.17 2.50 25.52
CA ASP A 231 1.11 1.90 26.45
C ASP A 231 2.48 2.55 26.31
N GLU A 232 2.75 3.53 27.18
CA GLU A 232 4.07 4.19 27.24
C GLU A 232 5.20 3.21 27.54
N HIS A 233 4.92 2.14 28.29
CA HIS A 233 5.93 1.14 28.64
C HIS A 233 6.29 0.25 27.43
N ASP A 234 5.30 -0.17 26.64
CA ASP A 234 5.53 -1.00 25.44
C ASP A 234 6.27 -0.24 24.34
N PHE A 235 5.91 1.04 24.12
CA PHE A 235 6.55 1.87 23.09
C PHE A 235 7.79 2.62 23.60
N GLY A 236 7.92 2.80 24.91
CA GLY A 236 9.00 3.56 25.54
C GLY A 236 8.97 5.06 25.24
N VAL A 237 7.80 5.60 24.83
CA VAL A 237 7.62 7.00 24.44
C VAL A 237 6.23 7.50 24.84
N ARG A 238 6.12 8.82 25.10
CA ARG A 238 4.86 9.48 25.39
C ARG A 238 4.07 9.79 24.13
N GLN A 239 2.77 9.71 24.25
CA GLN A 239 1.84 10.08 23.18
C GLN A 239 2.08 11.53 22.73
N ARG A 240 2.13 11.76 21.41
CA ARG A 240 2.37 13.08 20.78
C ARG A 240 3.71 13.74 21.09
N GLU A 241 4.62 13.06 21.83
CA GLU A 241 5.94 13.58 22.20
C GLU A 241 7.09 12.74 21.61
N TYR A 242 6.96 12.27 20.36
CA TYR A 242 8.03 11.58 19.63
C TYR A 242 8.02 11.91 18.14
N ILE A 243 9.17 11.70 17.52
CA ILE A 243 9.37 11.76 16.07
C ILE A 243 9.28 10.34 15.55
N LEU A 244 8.42 10.10 14.56
CA LEU A 244 8.24 8.79 13.94
C LEU A 244 8.94 8.73 12.59
N TYR A 245 9.69 7.67 12.35
CA TYR A 245 10.31 7.34 11.08
C TYR A 245 10.02 5.89 10.71
N VAL A 246 9.24 5.69 9.67
CA VAL A 246 8.79 4.35 9.21
C VAL A 246 9.41 4.04 7.87
N CYS A 247 10.28 3.03 7.79
CA CYS A 247 10.84 2.58 6.52
C CYS A 247 11.48 1.19 6.63
N ARG A 248 11.71 0.53 5.50
CA ARG A 248 12.71 -0.53 5.45
C ARG A 248 14.09 0.10 5.62
N LEU A 249 14.93 -0.45 6.50
CA LEU A 249 16.28 0.06 6.74
C LEU A 249 17.20 -0.24 5.54
N GLU A 250 16.94 0.45 4.42
CA GLU A 250 17.69 0.39 3.17
C GLU A 250 18.33 1.75 2.87
N PRO A 251 19.52 1.80 2.22
CA PRO A 251 20.24 3.06 1.98
C PRO A 251 19.43 4.12 1.23
N GLU A 252 18.56 3.72 0.31
CA GLU A 252 17.70 4.62 -0.46
C GLU A 252 16.55 5.25 0.35
N ASN A 253 16.31 4.77 1.56
CA ASN A 253 15.36 5.37 2.48
C ASN A 253 16.03 6.37 3.45
N ASN A 254 17.34 6.52 3.34
CA ASN A 254 18.15 7.51 4.09
C ASN A 254 18.06 7.44 5.64
N PRO A 255 18.05 6.25 6.29
CA PRO A 255 18.01 6.16 7.74
C PRO A 255 19.22 6.83 8.40
N GLU A 256 20.40 6.78 7.77
CA GLU A 256 21.63 7.41 8.26
C GLU A 256 21.50 8.93 8.30
N LEU A 257 20.89 9.53 7.27
CA LEU A 257 20.60 10.97 7.21
C LEU A 257 19.71 11.39 8.38
N VAL A 258 18.63 10.64 8.63
CA VAL A 258 17.67 10.93 9.70
C VAL A 258 18.32 10.80 11.08
N LEU A 259 19.10 9.75 11.32
CA LEU A 259 19.81 9.53 12.59
C LEU A 259 20.83 10.64 12.85
N ARG A 260 21.62 11.04 11.86
CA ARG A 260 22.60 12.14 11.98
C ARG A 260 21.93 13.47 12.23
N ALA A 261 20.84 13.77 11.54
CA ALA A 261 20.08 15.01 11.74
C ALA A 261 19.45 15.04 13.14
N TYR A 262 18.85 13.92 13.58
CA TYR A 262 18.29 13.81 14.91
C TYR A 262 19.35 14.03 16.01
N GLY A 263 20.55 13.51 15.84
CA GLY A 263 21.66 13.72 16.79
C GLY A 263 22.09 15.19 16.99
N LYS A 264 21.65 16.11 16.12
CA LYS A 264 21.90 17.56 16.23
C LYS A 264 20.79 18.33 16.93
N LEU A 265 19.64 17.68 17.21
CA LEU A 265 18.47 18.35 17.80
C LEU A 265 18.64 18.63 19.29
N LYS A 266 18.05 19.74 19.72
CA LYS A 266 17.86 20.07 21.13
C LYS A 266 16.43 19.69 21.53
N THR A 267 16.19 18.41 21.78
CA THR A 267 14.83 17.91 22.07
C THR A 267 14.84 16.79 23.11
N LYS A 268 13.74 16.70 23.87
CA LYS A 268 13.43 15.53 24.71
C LYS A 268 12.60 14.48 23.98
N TRP A 269 12.08 14.78 22.79
CA TRP A 269 11.28 13.85 22.00
C TRP A 269 12.16 12.74 21.43
N PRO A 270 11.89 11.47 21.75
CA PRO A 270 12.62 10.36 21.15
C PRO A 270 12.38 10.26 19.66
N LEU A 271 13.35 9.69 18.93
CA LEU A 271 13.15 9.21 17.56
C LEU A 271 12.75 7.74 17.61
N VAL A 272 11.56 7.44 17.12
CA VAL A 272 11.04 6.07 16.97
C VAL A 272 11.25 5.62 15.54
N VAL A 273 12.05 4.57 15.36
CA VAL A 273 12.37 3.96 14.07
C VAL A 273 11.59 2.66 13.96
N VAL A 274 10.65 2.62 13.02
CA VAL A 274 9.83 1.43 12.71
C VAL A 274 10.28 0.86 11.38
N GLY A 275 10.68 -0.40 11.41
CA GLY A 275 11.17 -1.15 10.28
C GLY A 275 12.50 -1.85 10.57
N ASP A 276 12.89 -2.72 9.64
CA ASP A 276 14.08 -3.55 9.74
C ASP A 276 14.58 -3.93 8.34
N ASN A 277 15.70 -4.63 8.25
CA ASN A 277 16.17 -5.26 7.02
C ASN A 277 16.92 -6.57 7.30
N LYS A 278 16.22 -7.69 7.21
CA LYS A 278 16.79 -9.03 7.44
C LYS A 278 17.84 -9.45 6.42
N TYR A 279 17.90 -8.80 5.25
CA TYR A 279 18.85 -9.14 4.19
C TYR A 279 20.22 -8.46 4.32
N THR A 280 20.30 -7.41 5.15
CA THR A 280 21.53 -6.65 5.39
C THR A 280 21.74 -6.36 6.88
N PRO A 281 21.90 -7.40 7.73
CA PRO A 281 21.99 -7.21 9.19
C PRO A 281 23.16 -6.31 9.59
N GLY A 282 24.31 -6.41 8.92
CA GLY A 282 25.46 -5.54 9.20
C GLY A 282 25.22 -4.06 8.91
N TYR A 283 24.29 -3.71 8.02
CA TYR A 283 23.87 -2.32 7.81
C TYR A 283 23.00 -1.84 8.99
N VAL A 284 22.05 -2.68 9.40
CA VAL A 284 21.18 -2.38 10.55
C VAL A 284 21.99 -2.16 11.83
N GLU A 285 22.99 -3.02 12.10
CA GLU A 285 23.87 -2.86 13.26
C GLU A 285 24.68 -1.55 13.20
N ARG A 286 25.18 -1.14 12.03
CA ARG A 286 25.83 0.17 11.87
C ARG A 286 24.88 1.34 12.16
N LEU A 287 23.61 1.23 11.74
CA LEU A 287 22.61 2.26 12.06
C LEU A 287 22.33 2.34 13.57
N LYS A 288 22.23 1.21 14.25
CA LYS A 288 22.06 1.16 15.70
C LYS A 288 23.30 1.74 16.44
N ALA A 289 24.51 1.46 15.96
CA ALA A 289 25.73 2.03 16.52
C ALA A 289 25.85 3.56 16.31
N LEU A 290 25.25 4.08 15.25
CA LEU A 290 25.18 5.53 14.99
C LEU A 290 24.13 6.23 15.85
N ALA A 291 23.15 5.51 16.35
CA ALA A 291 22.03 6.06 17.08
C ALA A 291 22.41 6.49 18.51
N GLY A 292 21.93 7.67 18.92
CA GLY A 292 22.05 8.13 20.30
C GLY A 292 21.05 7.41 21.25
N PRO A 293 21.15 7.66 22.56
CA PRO A 293 20.36 6.94 23.57
C PRO A 293 18.85 7.18 23.49
N ASN A 294 18.43 8.27 22.89
CA ASN A 294 17.00 8.60 22.71
C ASN A 294 16.40 8.08 21.40
N VAL A 295 17.09 7.19 20.68
CA VAL A 295 16.55 6.52 19.49
C VAL A 295 16.01 5.14 19.89
N ARG A 296 14.79 4.83 19.43
CA ARG A 296 14.09 3.56 19.68
C ARG A 296 13.89 2.81 18.38
N PHE A 297 14.55 1.67 18.20
CA PHE A 297 14.31 0.75 17.08
C PHE A 297 13.27 -0.29 17.50
N LEU A 298 12.07 -0.22 16.94
CA LEU A 298 10.96 -1.13 17.28
C LEU A 298 10.86 -2.34 16.34
N GLY A 299 11.74 -2.44 15.33
CA GLY A 299 11.61 -3.46 14.30
C GLY A 299 10.37 -3.24 13.43
N PHE A 300 9.87 -4.31 12.80
CA PHE A 300 8.62 -4.23 12.04
C PHE A 300 7.42 -4.13 12.98
N ALA A 301 6.53 -3.19 12.69
CA ALA A 301 5.21 -3.08 13.31
C ALA A 301 4.13 -3.18 12.24
N TYR A 302 3.03 -3.88 12.54
CA TYR A 302 1.89 -4.08 11.66
C TYR A 302 0.58 -4.03 12.45
N GLY A 303 -0.54 -3.83 11.75
CA GLY A 303 -1.86 -3.84 12.34
C GLY A 303 -2.05 -2.78 13.43
N PRO A 304 -2.75 -3.07 14.54
CA PRO A 304 -3.08 -2.09 15.56
C PRO A 304 -1.87 -1.37 16.16
N ARG A 305 -0.77 -2.10 16.41
CA ARG A 305 0.47 -1.54 16.97
C ARG A 305 1.09 -0.48 16.04
N TYR A 306 1.08 -0.73 14.73
CA TYR A 306 1.56 0.22 13.73
C TYR A 306 0.69 1.48 13.72
N TRP A 307 -0.61 1.31 13.70
CA TRP A 307 -1.55 2.43 13.65
C TRP A 307 -1.58 3.25 14.95
N GLN A 308 -1.37 2.61 16.11
CA GLN A 308 -1.15 3.35 17.35
C GLN A 308 0.06 4.29 17.24
N LEU A 309 1.18 3.80 16.69
CA LEU A 309 2.35 4.64 16.46
C LEU A 309 2.08 5.76 15.44
N GLN A 310 1.36 5.48 14.36
CA GLN A 310 0.99 6.51 13.39
C GLN A 310 0.06 7.57 13.99
N ASN A 311 -0.97 7.17 14.69
CA ASN A 311 -1.98 8.08 15.22
C ASN A 311 -1.47 8.98 16.37
N ASN A 312 -0.38 8.59 17.01
CA ASN A 312 0.13 9.25 18.21
C ASN A 312 1.51 9.90 18.00
N ALA A 313 2.02 9.96 16.78
CA ALA A 313 3.25 10.68 16.52
C ALA A 313 3.06 12.22 16.61
N GLY A 314 4.07 12.92 17.07
CA GLY A 314 4.09 14.38 17.09
C GLY A 314 4.68 14.98 15.81
N LEU A 315 5.56 14.23 15.15
CA LEU A 315 6.21 14.57 13.87
C LEU A 315 6.51 13.27 13.11
N PHE A 316 6.22 13.23 11.84
CA PHE A 316 6.59 12.11 10.95
C PHE A 316 7.66 12.56 9.95
N VAL A 317 8.72 11.78 9.83
CA VAL A 317 9.80 12.04 8.86
C VAL A 317 9.75 11.01 7.75
N SER A 318 9.68 11.47 6.51
CA SER A 318 9.75 10.67 5.29
C SER A 318 11.02 11.02 4.51
N ALA A 319 11.99 10.13 4.48
CA ALA A 319 13.25 10.34 3.79
C ALA A 319 13.45 9.45 2.55
N PHE A 320 12.37 9.02 1.92
CA PHE A 320 12.39 8.17 0.72
C PHE A 320 12.94 8.91 -0.49
N GLU A 321 13.95 8.32 -1.13
CA GLU A 321 14.61 8.87 -2.33
C GLU A 321 14.08 8.22 -3.62
N VAL A 322 13.66 6.96 -3.56
CA VAL A 322 13.28 6.15 -4.72
C VAL A 322 11.95 5.44 -4.47
N GLY A 323 11.00 5.68 -5.32
CA GLY A 323 9.67 5.07 -5.31
C GLY A 323 8.69 5.91 -6.10
N GLY A 324 7.42 5.56 -6.05
CA GLY A 324 6.30 6.43 -6.37
C GLY A 324 5.77 7.09 -5.10
N ILE A 325 4.45 7.12 -4.92
CA ILE A 325 3.84 7.57 -3.66
C ILE A 325 3.98 6.46 -2.61
N HIS A 326 4.65 6.77 -1.50
CA HIS A 326 4.92 5.79 -0.44
C HIS A 326 3.71 5.59 0.49
N PRO A 327 3.24 4.34 0.70
CA PRO A 327 2.11 4.07 1.60
C PRO A 327 2.24 4.69 2.99
N SER A 328 3.39 4.51 3.65
CA SER A 328 3.60 5.07 5.00
C SER A 328 3.53 6.59 5.07
N LEU A 329 3.79 7.29 3.96
CA LEU A 329 3.66 8.75 3.88
C LEU A 329 2.19 9.17 3.82
N VAL A 330 1.38 8.53 2.97
CA VAL A 330 -0.06 8.83 2.88
C VAL A 330 -0.82 8.33 4.11
N GLU A 331 -0.38 7.24 4.73
CA GLU A 331 -0.88 6.76 6.02
C GLU A 331 -0.60 7.76 7.15
N ALA A 332 0.60 8.36 7.18
CA ALA A 332 0.94 9.43 8.12
C ALA A 332 0.08 10.69 7.88
N MET A 333 -0.24 11.01 6.62
CA MET A 333 -1.18 12.10 6.29
C MET A 333 -2.57 11.79 6.83
N ALA A 334 -3.09 10.59 6.57
CA ALA A 334 -4.40 10.17 7.04
C ALA A 334 -4.49 10.17 8.58
N ALA A 335 -3.42 9.78 9.27
CA ALA A 335 -3.31 9.83 10.72
C ALA A 335 -3.17 11.26 11.30
N GLY A 336 -3.11 12.28 10.45
CA GLY A 336 -2.97 13.67 10.87
C GLY A 336 -1.61 13.99 11.47
N ASN A 337 -0.56 13.36 11.00
CA ASN A 337 0.80 13.70 11.43
C ASN A 337 1.28 15.01 10.78
N THR A 338 2.12 15.73 11.50
CA THR A 338 2.93 16.79 10.91
C THR A 338 4.03 16.15 10.07
N LEU A 339 4.11 16.50 8.79
CA LEU A 339 5.01 15.84 7.84
C LEU A 339 6.26 16.64 7.57
N LEU A 340 7.40 15.96 7.62
CA LEU A 340 8.69 16.44 7.15
C LEU A 340 9.18 15.43 6.09
N TYR A 341 9.38 15.87 4.84
CA TYR A 341 9.64 14.95 3.73
C TYR A 341 10.82 15.36 2.88
N LEU A 342 11.58 14.37 2.40
CA LEU A 342 12.68 14.57 1.46
C LEU A 342 12.15 15.14 0.16
N ASP A 343 12.79 16.20 -0.33
CA ASP A 343 12.38 16.97 -1.48
C ASP A 343 12.60 16.24 -2.81
N THR A 344 11.75 15.26 -3.12
CA THR A 344 11.62 14.58 -4.41
C THR A 344 10.34 14.99 -5.12
N LYS A 345 10.22 14.70 -6.42
CA LYS A 345 9.01 15.01 -7.18
C LYS A 345 7.81 14.24 -6.66
N GLU A 346 8.00 12.97 -6.36
CA GLU A 346 6.99 12.02 -5.89
C GLU A 346 6.49 12.41 -4.49
N ASN A 347 7.40 12.76 -3.58
CA ASN A 347 7.04 13.21 -2.24
C ASN A 347 6.31 14.57 -2.27
N ARG A 348 6.75 15.52 -3.12
CA ARG A 348 6.04 16.78 -3.33
C ARG A 348 4.65 16.58 -3.87
N GLU A 349 4.50 15.68 -4.84
CA GLU A 349 3.20 15.31 -5.41
C GLU A 349 2.27 14.78 -4.32
N ALA A 350 2.75 13.86 -3.49
CA ALA A 350 1.97 13.29 -2.40
C ALA A 350 1.55 14.34 -1.37
N VAL A 351 2.50 15.11 -0.85
CA VAL A 351 2.25 16.00 0.30
C VAL A 351 1.68 17.37 -0.10
N GLY A 352 2.09 17.91 -1.26
CA GLY A 352 1.70 19.27 -1.65
C GLY A 352 2.21 20.31 -0.63
N ASP A 353 1.31 21.18 -0.17
CA ASP A 353 1.58 22.22 0.85
C ASP A 353 1.28 21.77 2.29
N CYS A 354 1.03 20.48 2.50
CA CYS A 354 0.61 19.93 3.80
C CYS A 354 1.79 19.47 4.69
N GLY A 355 3.03 19.76 4.30
CA GLY A 355 4.23 19.39 5.03
C GLY A 355 5.40 20.28 4.72
N LEU A 356 6.51 20.08 5.40
CA LEU A 356 7.75 20.83 5.17
C LEU A 356 8.75 19.96 4.40
N ALA A 357 9.23 20.44 3.27
CA ALA A 357 10.23 19.76 2.45
C ALA A 357 11.65 20.03 2.98
N PHE A 358 12.53 19.02 2.88
CA PHE A 358 13.96 19.18 3.15
C PHE A 358 14.82 18.56 2.05
N PRO A 359 15.99 19.17 1.71
CA PRO A 359 16.93 18.56 0.78
C PRO A 359 17.71 17.41 1.47
N SER A 360 18.40 16.58 0.67
CA SER A 360 19.27 15.50 1.20
C SER A 360 20.53 16.05 1.86
N ASP A 361 20.35 16.74 2.99
CA ASP A 361 21.39 17.40 3.77
C ASP A 361 21.07 17.29 5.27
N VAL A 362 22.08 16.89 6.06
CA VAL A 362 21.91 16.64 7.51
C VAL A 362 21.53 17.90 8.28
N ASP A 363 22.16 19.03 7.96
CA ASP A 363 21.96 20.29 8.69
C ASP A 363 20.61 20.92 8.35
N LYS A 364 20.21 20.84 7.10
CA LYS A 364 18.90 21.31 6.64
C LYS A 364 17.78 20.48 7.25
N LEU A 365 17.94 19.16 7.28
CA LEU A 365 16.97 18.27 7.93
C LEU A 365 16.88 18.56 9.43
N ALA A 366 18.01 18.69 10.12
CA ALA A 366 18.04 19.03 11.55
C ALA A 366 17.35 20.39 11.82
N SER A 367 17.64 21.40 11.01
CA SER A 367 17.01 22.73 11.12
C SER A 367 15.50 22.66 10.91
N ALA A 368 15.03 21.91 9.90
CA ALA A 368 13.62 21.76 9.62
C ALA A 368 12.89 20.98 10.73
N MET A 369 13.51 19.90 11.26
CA MET A 369 12.99 19.21 12.45
C MET A 369 12.86 20.15 13.64
N GLN A 370 13.92 20.92 13.96
CA GLN A 370 13.92 21.84 15.11
C GLN A 370 12.86 22.93 14.94
N GLN A 371 12.72 23.50 13.73
CA GLN A 371 11.68 24.48 13.41
C GLN A 371 10.27 23.94 13.76
N LEU A 372 9.97 22.72 13.34
CA LEU A 372 8.66 22.12 13.63
C LEU A 372 8.49 21.76 15.10
N LEU A 373 9.56 21.33 15.79
CA LEU A 373 9.51 21.05 17.23
C LEU A 373 9.22 22.32 18.04
N ASP A 374 9.78 23.46 17.62
CA ASP A 374 9.64 24.75 18.31
C ASP A 374 8.33 25.48 17.95
N SER A 375 7.59 25.02 16.93
CA SER A 375 6.35 25.67 16.46
C SER A 375 5.11 24.76 16.54
N PRO A 376 4.45 24.64 17.71
CA PRO A 376 3.22 23.86 17.86
C PRO A 376 2.09 24.31 16.92
N GLN A 377 1.98 25.62 16.67
CA GLN A 377 0.96 26.18 15.79
C GLN A 377 1.16 25.73 14.33
N GLN A 378 2.38 25.77 13.82
CA GLN A 378 2.72 25.30 12.48
C GLN A 378 2.45 23.78 12.36
N ARG A 379 2.80 23.00 13.40
CA ARG A 379 2.48 21.57 13.42
C ARG A 379 0.99 21.31 13.31
N ALA A 380 0.17 22.01 14.11
CA ALA A 380 -1.28 21.83 14.09
C ALA A 380 -1.91 22.20 12.74
N GLU A 381 -1.42 23.27 12.09
CA GLU A 381 -1.88 23.69 10.77
C GLU A 381 -1.55 22.64 9.71
N LEU A 382 -0.27 22.20 9.63
CA LEU A 382 0.18 21.20 8.65
C LEU A 382 -0.53 19.86 8.85
N SER A 383 -0.70 19.42 10.09
CA SER A 383 -1.45 18.21 10.46
C SER A 383 -2.88 18.23 9.92
N ARG A 384 -3.62 19.35 10.14
CA ARG A 384 -4.99 19.50 9.65
C ARG A 384 -5.05 19.47 8.12
N LYS A 385 -4.13 20.16 7.43
CA LYS A 385 -4.04 20.14 5.97
C LYS A 385 -3.73 18.74 5.44
N ALA A 386 -2.82 18.01 6.09
CA ALA A 386 -2.44 16.65 5.69
C ALA A 386 -3.62 15.68 5.77
N SER A 387 -4.38 15.68 6.88
CA SER A 387 -5.58 14.86 7.01
C SER A 387 -6.63 15.18 5.95
N ALA A 388 -6.89 16.47 5.71
CA ALA A 388 -7.87 16.88 4.70
C ALA A 388 -7.47 16.41 3.29
N ARG A 389 -6.20 16.59 2.90
CA ARG A 389 -5.67 16.13 1.61
C ARG A 389 -5.71 14.61 1.49
N ALA A 390 -5.38 13.87 2.56
CA ALA A 390 -5.44 12.41 2.54
C ALA A 390 -6.88 11.91 2.34
N ALA A 391 -7.85 12.50 3.02
CA ALA A 391 -9.27 12.14 2.88
C ALA A 391 -9.79 12.42 1.45
N GLU A 392 -9.34 13.49 0.83
CA GLU A 392 -9.74 13.87 -0.53
C GLU A 392 -9.11 12.98 -1.60
N LEU A 393 -7.79 12.75 -1.55
CA LEU A 393 -7.03 12.17 -2.67
C LEU A 393 -6.66 10.70 -2.45
N TYR A 394 -6.53 10.26 -1.20
CA TYR A 394 -5.95 8.95 -0.84
C TYR A 394 -6.91 8.07 -0.04
N SER A 395 -8.19 8.43 0.11
CA SER A 395 -9.14 7.53 0.76
C SER A 395 -9.21 6.20 0.00
N TRP A 396 -9.25 5.08 0.71
CA TRP A 396 -9.37 3.76 0.07
C TRP A 396 -10.64 3.64 -0.77
N GLU A 397 -11.71 4.32 -0.39
CA GLU A 397 -12.94 4.35 -1.20
C GLU A 397 -12.70 4.94 -2.59
N HIS A 398 -12.02 6.07 -2.65
CA HIS A 398 -11.65 6.73 -3.90
C HIS A 398 -10.71 5.85 -4.74
N ILE A 399 -9.65 5.32 -4.13
CA ILE A 399 -8.64 4.48 -4.81
C ILE A 399 -9.26 3.20 -5.35
N VAL A 400 -10.06 2.49 -4.56
CA VAL A 400 -10.74 1.26 -5.01
C VAL A 400 -11.71 1.54 -6.15
N GLY A 401 -12.41 2.68 -6.11
CA GLY A 401 -13.26 3.13 -7.22
C GLY A 401 -12.48 3.29 -8.52
N GLN A 402 -11.29 3.90 -8.47
CA GLN A 402 -10.42 4.05 -9.65
C GLN A 402 -9.93 2.70 -10.20
N TYR A 403 -9.57 1.74 -9.33
CA TYR A 403 -9.21 0.39 -9.77
C TYR A 403 -10.38 -0.34 -10.41
N GLU A 404 -11.57 -0.25 -9.83
CA GLU A 404 -12.78 -0.87 -10.37
C GLU A 404 -13.13 -0.28 -11.75
N GLU A 405 -13.09 1.04 -11.89
CA GLU A 405 -13.29 1.73 -13.17
C GLU A 405 -12.24 1.33 -14.21
N LEU A 406 -10.96 1.29 -13.83
CA LEU A 406 -9.90 0.84 -14.71
C LEU A 406 -10.16 -0.59 -15.21
N PHE A 407 -10.50 -1.53 -14.32
CA PHE A 407 -10.74 -2.92 -14.69
C PHE A 407 -11.95 -3.10 -15.61
N ARG A 408 -13.03 -2.33 -15.42
CA ARG A 408 -14.22 -2.34 -16.29
C ARG A 408 -13.94 -1.80 -17.68
N ASN A 409 -13.07 -0.80 -17.80
CA ASN A 409 -12.74 -0.16 -19.06
C ASN A 409 -11.70 -0.91 -19.91
N LEU A 410 -11.15 -2.02 -19.39
CA LEU A 410 -10.25 -2.87 -20.17
C LEU A 410 -11.04 -3.67 -21.23
N PRO A 411 -10.41 -4.01 -22.38
CA PRO A 411 -11.03 -4.90 -23.37
C PRO A 411 -11.32 -6.26 -22.71
N GLN A 412 -12.60 -6.56 -22.53
CA GLN A 412 -13.09 -7.81 -21.96
C GLN A 412 -13.01 -8.94 -22.97
N LYS A 413 -12.91 -10.19 -22.48
CA LYS A 413 -13.12 -11.39 -23.34
C LYS A 413 -14.47 -11.27 -24.03
N PRO A 414 -14.58 -11.62 -25.33
CA PRO A 414 -15.89 -11.83 -25.92
C PRO A 414 -16.64 -12.86 -25.05
N VAL A 415 -17.84 -12.51 -24.59
CA VAL A 415 -18.68 -13.43 -23.87
C VAL A 415 -18.97 -14.60 -24.81
N HIS A 416 -18.36 -15.75 -24.61
CA HIS A 416 -18.82 -16.97 -25.23
C HIS A 416 -20.19 -17.28 -24.60
N LEU A 417 -21.25 -16.85 -25.27
CA LEU A 417 -22.58 -17.35 -24.98
C LEU A 417 -22.48 -18.88 -25.12
N PRO A 418 -22.94 -19.67 -24.14
CA PRO A 418 -23.00 -21.10 -24.32
C PRO A 418 -23.84 -21.35 -25.58
N VAL A 419 -23.23 -21.98 -26.57
CA VAL A 419 -23.97 -22.49 -27.72
C VAL A 419 -25.00 -23.44 -27.14
N SER A 420 -26.28 -23.04 -27.16
CA SER A 420 -27.39 -23.89 -26.78
C SER A 420 -27.38 -25.10 -27.70
N THR A 421 -26.89 -26.20 -27.23
CA THR A 421 -26.96 -27.53 -27.88
C THR A 421 -28.33 -28.15 -27.73
N ASP A 422 -29.37 -27.38 -27.52
CA ASP A 422 -30.75 -27.80 -27.58
C ASP A 422 -31.36 -27.63 -29.00
N LEU A 423 -30.70 -28.18 -30.00
CA LEU A 423 -31.41 -28.62 -31.19
C LEU A 423 -31.79 -30.08 -30.96
N ARG A 424 -33.00 -30.29 -30.42
CA ARG A 424 -33.62 -31.63 -30.41
C ARG A 424 -33.72 -32.08 -31.84
N GLU A 425 -33.15 -33.25 -32.17
CA GLU A 425 -33.23 -33.97 -33.44
C GLU A 425 -34.66 -34.43 -33.85
N ASP A 426 -35.70 -34.01 -33.13
CA ASP A 426 -37.06 -34.54 -33.29
C ASP A 426 -37.95 -33.73 -34.24
N GLN A 427 -37.46 -32.84 -35.06
CA GLN A 427 -38.29 -32.05 -35.99
C GLN A 427 -37.90 -32.08 -37.48
N ILE A 428 -37.19 -33.10 -37.95
CA ILE A 428 -36.84 -33.22 -39.39
C ILE A 428 -37.76 -34.15 -40.17
N ASP A 429 -38.78 -34.74 -39.60
CA ASP A 429 -39.67 -35.66 -40.32
C ASP A 429 -41.14 -35.22 -40.41
N ARG A 430 -41.43 -33.97 -40.79
CA ARG A 430 -42.81 -33.61 -41.23
C ARG A 430 -42.81 -32.30 -42.04
N ILE A 431 -42.53 -32.39 -43.33
CA ILE A 431 -43.12 -31.51 -44.35
C ILE A 431 -43.45 -32.34 -45.58
N PRO A 432 -44.71 -32.27 -46.10
CA PRO A 432 -45.23 -33.10 -47.14
C PRO A 432 -44.63 -32.87 -48.52
#